data_69cf8b58ec56253e95368b09d9fb2f19
#
_entry.id   69cf8b58ec56253e95368b09d9fb2f19
#
_cell.length_a   1.000
_cell.length_b   1.000
_cell.length_c   1.000
_cell.angle_alpha   90.00
_cell.angle_beta   90.00
_cell.angle_gamma   90.00
#
_symmetry.space_group_name_H-M   'P 1'
#
loop_
_entity.id
_entity.type
_entity.pdbx_description
1 polymer ?
#
loop_
_entity_poly.entity_id
_entity_poly.type
_entity_poly.pdbx_seq_one_letter_code
_entity_poly.pdbx_strand_id
1 'polypeptide(L)'
;MKGIRKQLLMASAATLAVLSAGGYWYVFIAGAPQLDSLPAEANTGLDFRVETFTSRAMGTERSYGIVLPPGYAQNPARHYPVIVLLHGGHGGARDFQDKAGLTSVLHDLYKSDRLPPSIVVTPDGNDSRGSSPFWDPDYYDGPNGKVSTLIGSELVQVIKSRYRTLHEPQFWAIGGNSSGGWGAFNIGLRYPQQFRILFSHTGYFVDNSGPENSPLLFVHTIPNKQRSQLRAYLDAGDEDAKYLQATKKFHQTLSQLGVANDFRIYPGGHGIVGQNVGWNYWHKHLFDSLSYVGTQFKVSLQQSPTDRRSPDQKSPKPMQQQHKPSHQG
;
A
#
# COMPACT_ATOMS: atom_id res chain seq x y z
N MET A 1 -13.93 48.22 -37.08
CA MET A 1 -12.90 47.95 -36.06
C MET A 1 -13.46 47.54 -34.69
N LYS A 2 -14.52 48.14 -34.13
CA LYS A 2 -15.10 47.73 -32.82
C LYS A 2 -15.66 46.29 -32.78
N GLY A 3 -16.27 45.79 -33.88
CA GLY A 3 -16.81 44.46 -33.97
C GLY A 3 -15.77 43.36 -33.95
N ILE A 4 -14.67 43.54 -34.68
CA ILE A 4 -13.56 42.56 -34.73
C ILE A 4 -12.87 42.42 -33.36
N ARG A 5 -12.64 43.54 -32.66
CA ARG A 5 -12.08 43.51 -31.30
C ARG A 5 -12.98 42.73 -30.30
N LYS A 6 -14.30 42.90 -30.40
CA LYS A 6 -15.26 42.15 -29.55
C LYS A 6 -15.23 40.67 -29.88
N GLN A 7 -15.18 40.28 -31.15
CA GLN A 7 -15.07 38.87 -31.55
C GLN A 7 -13.76 38.24 -31.12
N LEU A 8 -12.62 38.96 -31.23
CA LEU A 8 -11.33 38.47 -30.74
C LEU A 8 -11.30 38.29 -29.21
N LEU A 9 -11.89 39.23 -28.46
CA LEU A 9 -12.00 39.11 -27.00
C LEU A 9 -12.88 37.92 -26.58
N MET A 10 -14.01 37.70 -27.26
CA MET A 10 -14.89 36.56 -27.00
C MET A 10 -14.20 35.24 -27.34
N ALA A 11 -13.48 35.15 -28.45
CA ALA A 11 -12.71 33.97 -28.83
C ALA A 11 -11.61 33.67 -27.80
N SER A 12 -10.87 34.68 -27.36
CA SER A 12 -9.82 34.52 -26.35
C SER A 12 -10.39 34.05 -24.99
N ALA A 13 -11.54 34.61 -24.58
CA ALA A 13 -12.21 34.22 -23.35
C ALA A 13 -12.72 32.76 -23.43
N ALA A 14 -13.29 32.37 -24.59
CA ALA A 14 -13.74 30.97 -24.80
C ALA A 14 -12.56 30.00 -24.80
N THR A 15 -11.45 30.33 -25.46
CA THR A 15 -10.24 29.49 -25.43
C THR A 15 -9.69 29.34 -24.01
N LEU A 16 -9.60 30.44 -23.26
CA LEU A 16 -9.14 30.38 -21.88
C LEU A 16 -10.07 29.51 -21.00
N ALA A 17 -11.39 29.62 -21.18
CA ALA A 17 -12.34 28.79 -20.46
C ALA A 17 -12.18 27.29 -20.78
N VAL A 18 -11.99 26.94 -22.05
CA VAL A 18 -11.76 25.54 -22.49
C VAL A 18 -10.45 25.01 -21.92
N LEU A 19 -9.37 25.80 -21.97
CA LEU A 19 -8.06 25.39 -21.40
C LEU A 19 -8.14 25.23 -19.88
N SER A 20 -8.85 26.13 -19.20
CA SER A 20 -9.05 26.04 -17.74
C SER A 20 -9.91 24.83 -17.37
N ALA A 21 -10.98 24.55 -18.12
CA ALA A 21 -11.82 23.37 -17.89
C ALA A 21 -11.06 22.08 -18.19
N GLY A 22 -10.24 22.05 -19.25
CA GLY A 22 -9.39 20.91 -19.57
C GLY A 22 -8.30 20.67 -18.51
N GLY A 23 -7.63 21.73 -18.06
CA GLY A 23 -6.66 21.66 -16.97
C GLY A 23 -7.28 21.22 -15.65
N TYR A 24 -8.45 21.76 -15.33
CA TYR A 24 -9.22 21.34 -14.14
C TYR A 24 -9.60 19.86 -14.20
N TRP A 25 -10.16 19.42 -15.32
CA TRP A 25 -10.52 18.02 -15.54
C TRP A 25 -9.30 17.12 -15.41
N TYR A 26 -8.19 17.50 -16.05
CA TYR A 26 -6.95 16.72 -16.02
C TYR A 26 -6.39 16.55 -14.61
N VAL A 27 -6.32 17.66 -13.84
CA VAL A 27 -5.72 17.66 -12.49
C VAL A 27 -6.65 17.00 -11.47
N PHE A 28 -7.94 17.34 -11.51
CA PHE A 28 -8.86 17.04 -10.40
C PHE A 28 -9.83 15.89 -10.68
N ILE A 29 -10.15 15.62 -11.94
CA ILE A 29 -11.08 14.54 -12.28
C ILE A 29 -10.30 13.30 -12.76
N ALA A 30 -9.36 13.46 -13.67
CA ALA A 30 -8.51 12.37 -14.14
C ALA A 30 -7.39 11.97 -13.15
N GLY A 31 -7.26 12.70 -12.02
CA GLY A 31 -6.29 12.42 -10.97
C GLY A 31 -4.86 12.75 -11.39
N ALA A 32 -4.66 13.81 -12.19
CA ALA A 32 -3.38 14.19 -12.78
C ALA A 32 -2.63 12.94 -13.29
N PRO A 33 -3.18 12.22 -14.29
CA PRO A 33 -2.44 11.12 -14.89
C PRO A 33 -1.11 11.67 -15.38
N GLN A 34 -0.08 10.87 -15.25
CA GLN A 34 1.27 11.28 -15.63
C GLN A 34 1.30 11.71 -17.08
N LEU A 35 1.93 12.85 -17.35
CA LEU A 35 2.27 13.24 -18.73
C LEU A 35 3.40 12.35 -19.27
N ASP A 36 4.25 11.82 -18.38
CA ASP A 36 5.27 10.84 -18.74
C ASP A 36 4.63 9.45 -18.64
N SER A 37 4.56 8.72 -19.74
CA SER A 37 4.06 7.36 -19.76
C SER A 37 4.89 6.47 -18.83
N LEU A 38 4.21 5.62 -18.05
CA LEU A 38 4.87 4.49 -17.39
C LEU A 38 5.60 3.64 -18.43
N PRO A 39 6.71 2.98 -18.06
CA PRO A 39 7.32 1.97 -18.92
C PRO A 39 6.24 1.00 -19.40
N ALA A 40 6.29 0.61 -20.67
CA ALA A 40 5.35 -0.36 -21.22
C ALA A 40 5.25 -1.57 -20.28
N GLU A 41 4.03 -1.98 -19.94
CA GLU A 41 3.83 -3.14 -19.07
C GLU A 41 4.51 -4.36 -19.69
N ALA A 42 5.52 -4.88 -19.01
CA ALA A 42 6.06 -6.18 -19.34
C ALA A 42 4.96 -7.23 -19.09
N ASN A 43 4.94 -8.31 -19.90
CA ASN A 43 4.10 -9.46 -19.58
C ASN A 43 4.62 -10.09 -18.28
N THR A 44 4.06 -9.69 -17.16
CA THR A 44 4.52 -10.07 -15.82
C THR A 44 3.99 -11.45 -15.40
N GLY A 45 3.00 -11.99 -16.09
CA GLY A 45 2.26 -13.18 -15.66
C GLY A 45 1.44 -12.97 -14.37
N LEU A 46 1.36 -11.73 -13.88
CA LEU A 46 0.53 -11.32 -12.75
C LEU A 46 -0.78 -10.71 -13.27
N ASP A 47 -1.88 -11.07 -12.64
CA ASP A 47 -3.22 -10.60 -13.00
C ASP A 47 -3.76 -9.67 -11.91
N PHE A 48 -4.14 -8.45 -12.30
CA PHE A 48 -4.86 -7.51 -11.44
C PHE A 48 -6.36 -7.61 -11.72
N ARG A 49 -7.13 -7.90 -10.68
CA ARG A 49 -8.60 -8.00 -10.77
C ARG A 49 -9.25 -7.06 -9.80
N VAL A 50 -10.44 -6.58 -10.15
CA VAL A 50 -11.32 -5.85 -9.23
C VAL A 50 -12.42 -6.80 -8.77
N GLU A 51 -12.59 -6.91 -7.46
CA GLU A 51 -13.62 -7.69 -6.81
C GLU A 51 -14.46 -6.82 -5.88
N THR A 52 -15.62 -7.32 -5.48
CA THR A 52 -16.55 -6.59 -4.61
C THR A 52 -16.98 -7.41 -3.41
N PHE A 53 -17.45 -6.73 -2.39
CA PHE A 53 -18.11 -7.32 -1.23
C PHE A 53 -19.12 -6.33 -0.62
N THR A 54 -20.14 -6.85 0.03
CA THR A 54 -21.09 -6.02 0.77
C THR A 54 -20.49 -5.60 2.12
N SER A 55 -20.32 -4.29 2.32
CA SER A 55 -19.86 -3.72 3.57
C SER A 55 -21.03 -3.33 4.47
N ARG A 56 -21.04 -3.82 5.70
CA ARG A 56 -22.00 -3.39 6.71
C ARG A 56 -21.66 -2.00 7.27
N ALA A 57 -20.37 -1.70 7.38
CA ALA A 57 -19.86 -0.42 7.85
C ALA A 57 -20.27 0.74 6.94
N MET A 58 -20.32 0.48 5.62
CA MET A 58 -20.72 1.47 4.61
C MET A 58 -22.17 1.33 4.14
N GLY A 59 -22.84 0.22 4.44
CA GLY A 59 -24.20 -0.06 4.01
C GLY A 59 -24.35 -0.28 2.50
N THR A 60 -23.28 -0.56 1.78
CA THR A 60 -23.28 -0.71 0.31
C THR A 60 -22.20 -1.69 -0.14
N GLU A 61 -22.23 -2.06 -1.41
CA GLU A 61 -21.16 -2.80 -2.05
C GLU A 61 -19.91 -1.93 -2.17
N ARG A 62 -18.73 -2.53 -1.88
CA ARG A 62 -17.43 -1.89 -1.95
C ARG A 62 -16.49 -2.73 -2.80
N SER A 63 -15.64 -2.05 -3.58
CA SER A 63 -14.68 -2.68 -4.46
C SER A 63 -13.27 -2.69 -3.88
N TYR A 64 -12.47 -3.65 -4.31
CA TYR A 64 -11.03 -3.69 -4.08
C TYR A 64 -10.33 -4.34 -5.28
N GLY A 65 -9.16 -3.83 -5.62
CA GLY A 65 -8.24 -4.52 -6.52
C GLY A 65 -7.47 -5.60 -5.79
N ILE A 66 -7.08 -6.64 -6.51
CA ILE A 66 -6.27 -7.74 -5.96
C ILE A 66 -5.27 -8.26 -6.98
N VAL A 67 -4.04 -8.52 -6.50
CA VAL A 67 -3.01 -9.28 -7.22
C VAL A 67 -2.63 -10.48 -6.36
N LEU A 68 -2.77 -11.67 -6.93
CA LEU A 68 -2.31 -12.91 -6.31
C LEU A 68 -0.84 -13.19 -6.69
N PRO A 69 -0.04 -13.75 -5.78
CA PRO A 69 1.38 -13.97 -6.04
C PRO A 69 1.62 -15.09 -7.08
N PRO A 70 2.82 -15.13 -7.68
CA PRO A 70 3.20 -16.22 -8.57
C PRO A 70 3.04 -17.58 -7.90
N GLY A 71 2.52 -18.55 -8.63
CA GLY A 71 2.34 -19.92 -8.13
C GLY A 71 1.19 -20.09 -7.13
N TYR A 72 0.31 -19.08 -6.96
CA TYR A 72 -0.81 -19.17 -6.03
C TYR A 72 -1.72 -20.38 -6.31
N ALA A 73 -2.13 -20.59 -7.57
CA ALA A 73 -3.00 -21.72 -7.95
C ALA A 73 -2.30 -23.08 -7.81
N GLN A 74 -0.99 -23.14 -8.10
CA GLN A 74 -0.19 -24.36 -8.10
C GLN A 74 0.18 -24.84 -6.69
N ASN A 75 0.04 -24.01 -5.67
CA ASN A 75 0.41 -24.32 -4.29
C ASN A 75 -0.78 -24.18 -3.32
N PRO A 76 -1.77 -25.07 -3.35
CA PRO A 76 -3.03 -24.92 -2.60
C PRO A 76 -2.85 -24.97 -1.07
N ALA A 77 -1.77 -25.55 -0.56
CA ALA A 77 -1.48 -25.61 0.87
C ALA A 77 -0.72 -24.38 1.39
N ARG A 78 -0.17 -23.54 0.50
CA ARG A 78 0.64 -22.38 0.90
C ARG A 78 -0.25 -21.21 1.28
N HIS A 79 0.10 -20.54 2.39
CA HIS A 79 -0.48 -19.28 2.85
C HIS A 79 0.52 -18.14 2.62
N TYR A 80 0.00 -16.94 2.44
CA TYR A 80 0.77 -15.79 1.96
C TYR A 80 0.61 -14.58 2.86
N PRO A 81 1.66 -13.76 3.03
CA PRO A 81 1.53 -12.42 3.61
C PRO A 81 0.60 -11.54 2.77
N VAL A 82 0.08 -10.49 3.38
CA VAL A 82 -0.87 -9.55 2.75
C VAL A 82 -0.36 -8.12 2.86
N ILE A 83 -0.50 -7.36 1.78
CA ILE A 83 -0.20 -5.95 1.70
C ILE A 83 -1.47 -5.22 1.26
N VAL A 84 -1.90 -4.22 2.03
CA VAL A 84 -3.01 -3.33 1.69
C VAL A 84 -2.44 -1.98 1.26
N LEU A 85 -2.78 -1.50 0.07
CA LEU A 85 -2.34 -0.24 -0.51
C LEU A 85 -3.50 0.75 -0.61
N LEU A 86 -3.39 1.87 0.07
CA LEU A 86 -4.40 2.93 0.12
C LEU A 86 -4.06 4.05 -0.87
N HIS A 87 -4.99 4.34 -1.79
CA HIS A 87 -4.84 5.41 -2.77
C HIS A 87 -4.87 6.80 -2.11
N GLY A 88 -4.32 7.78 -2.80
CA GLY A 88 -4.37 9.19 -2.41
C GLY A 88 -5.70 9.88 -2.74
N GLY A 89 -5.70 11.20 -2.67
CA GLY A 89 -6.83 12.04 -3.11
C GLY A 89 -7.24 11.74 -4.55
N HIS A 90 -8.54 11.86 -4.84
CA HIS A 90 -9.14 11.66 -6.17
C HIS A 90 -8.96 10.25 -6.74
N GLY A 91 -8.61 9.28 -5.92
CA GLY A 91 -8.23 7.94 -6.34
C GLY A 91 -9.33 6.89 -6.19
N GLY A 92 -8.92 5.64 -6.43
CA GLY A 92 -9.78 4.46 -6.31
C GLY A 92 -8.98 3.16 -6.33
N ALA A 93 -9.68 2.04 -6.33
CA ALA A 93 -9.11 0.70 -6.23
C ALA A 93 -8.10 0.36 -7.35
N ARG A 94 -8.17 1.03 -8.50
CA ARG A 94 -7.32 0.73 -9.66
C ARG A 94 -6.03 1.58 -9.74
N ASP A 95 -5.91 2.63 -8.94
CA ASP A 95 -4.87 3.64 -9.13
C ASP A 95 -3.44 3.08 -9.10
N PHE A 96 -3.16 2.17 -8.18
CA PHE A 96 -1.83 1.56 -8.11
C PHE A 96 -1.52 0.70 -9.35
N GLN A 97 -2.53 0.06 -9.96
CA GLN A 97 -2.33 -0.65 -11.23
C GLN A 97 -2.19 0.32 -12.39
N ASP A 98 -3.17 1.20 -12.57
CA ASP A 98 -3.31 1.99 -13.79
C ASP A 98 -2.32 3.17 -13.85
N LYS A 99 -1.87 3.68 -12.68
CA LYS A 99 -1.01 4.86 -12.57
C LYS A 99 0.40 4.55 -12.03
N ALA A 100 0.56 3.48 -11.25
CA ALA A 100 1.87 3.09 -10.70
C ALA A 100 2.38 1.75 -11.26
N GLY A 101 1.68 1.09 -12.18
CA GLY A 101 2.14 -0.17 -12.76
C GLY A 101 2.41 -1.26 -11.71
N LEU A 102 1.48 -1.44 -10.78
CA LEU A 102 1.64 -2.33 -9.61
C LEU A 102 2.17 -3.73 -9.99
N THR A 103 1.62 -4.35 -11.03
CA THR A 103 2.04 -5.68 -11.45
C THR A 103 3.49 -5.73 -11.93
N SER A 104 3.97 -4.67 -12.59
CA SER A 104 5.38 -4.53 -13.00
C SER A 104 6.30 -4.39 -11.80
N VAL A 105 5.95 -3.53 -10.83
CA VAL A 105 6.71 -3.36 -9.59
C VAL A 105 6.79 -4.66 -8.81
N LEU A 106 5.67 -5.40 -8.68
CA LEU A 106 5.64 -6.69 -8.00
C LEU A 106 6.47 -7.75 -8.72
N HIS A 107 6.43 -7.78 -10.05
CA HIS A 107 7.26 -8.70 -10.85
C HIS A 107 8.75 -8.50 -10.55
N ASP A 108 9.21 -7.24 -10.55
CA ASP A 108 10.61 -6.91 -10.29
C ASP A 108 11.03 -7.23 -8.86
N LEU A 109 10.14 -6.99 -7.90
CA LEU A 109 10.34 -7.34 -6.49
C LEU A 109 10.46 -8.85 -6.27
N TYR A 110 9.61 -9.65 -6.92
CA TYR A 110 9.68 -11.12 -6.84
C TYR A 110 10.92 -11.65 -7.55
N LYS A 111 11.23 -11.13 -8.74
CA LYS A 111 12.41 -11.53 -9.52
C LYS A 111 13.73 -11.24 -8.82
N SER A 112 13.79 -10.11 -8.10
CA SER A 112 14.97 -9.69 -7.32
C SER A 112 14.98 -10.24 -5.89
N ASP A 113 14.04 -11.10 -5.52
CA ASP A 113 13.86 -11.62 -4.16
C ASP A 113 13.77 -10.51 -3.08
N ARG A 114 13.25 -9.34 -3.43
CA ARG A 114 13.04 -8.25 -2.48
C ARG A 114 11.76 -8.42 -1.69
N LEU A 115 10.75 -9.08 -2.26
CA LEU A 115 9.46 -9.37 -1.61
C LEU A 115 9.17 -10.88 -1.73
N PRO A 116 8.86 -11.59 -0.63
CA PRO A 116 8.34 -12.94 -0.75
C PRO A 116 6.95 -12.91 -1.43
N PRO A 117 6.54 -13.99 -2.13
CA PRO A 117 5.22 -14.06 -2.73
C PRO A 117 4.13 -13.63 -1.74
N SER A 118 3.38 -12.58 -2.07
CA SER A 118 2.42 -11.90 -1.18
C SER A 118 1.15 -11.55 -1.94
N ILE A 119 0.01 -11.58 -1.26
CA ILE A 119 -1.26 -11.06 -1.77
C ILE A 119 -1.25 -9.54 -1.62
N VAL A 120 -1.56 -8.81 -2.69
CA VAL A 120 -1.65 -7.34 -2.65
C VAL A 120 -3.08 -6.92 -2.91
N VAL A 121 -3.62 -6.06 -2.05
CA VAL A 121 -5.01 -5.59 -2.05
C VAL A 121 -5.04 -4.08 -2.11
N THR A 122 -5.83 -3.52 -3.02
CA THR A 122 -6.00 -2.07 -3.21
C THR A 122 -7.47 -1.70 -3.04
N PRO A 123 -7.95 -1.41 -1.81
CA PRO A 123 -9.35 -1.06 -1.60
C PRO A 123 -9.70 0.29 -2.20
N ASP A 124 -10.97 0.45 -2.60
CA ASP A 124 -11.58 1.76 -2.74
C ASP A 124 -11.82 2.34 -1.35
N GLY A 125 -10.99 3.31 -0.96
CA GLY A 125 -11.01 3.98 0.35
C GLY A 125 -11.91 5.21 0.41
N ASN A 126 -12.70 5.49 -0.63
CA ASN A 126 -13.62 6.62 -0.62
C ASN A 126 -14.78 6.38 0.35
N ASP A 127 -15.26 7.45 0.97
CA ASP A 127 -16.49 7.42 1.77
C ASP A 127 -17.76 7.48 0.89
N SER A 128 -18.93 7.69 1.49
CA SER A 128 -20.22 7.73 0.78
C SER A 128 -20.34 8.88 -0.23
N ARG A 129 -19.46 9.89 -0.15
CA ARG A 129 -19.42 11.01 -1.13
C ARG A 129 -18.73 10.60 -2.43
N GLY A 130 -17.99 9.48 -2.43
CA GLY A 130 -17.21 9.01 -3.56
C GLY A 130 -15.93 9.79 -3.80
N SER A 131 -15.24 9.48 -4.90
CA SER A 131 -14.05 10.22 -5.33
C SER A 131 -14.43 11.60 -5.84
N SER A 132 -13.67 12.63 -5.44
CA SER A 132 -13.94 14.02 -5.80
C SER A 132 -12.66 14.86 -5.81
N PRO A 133 -12.61 15.90 -6.68
CA PRO A 133 -11.52 16.90 -6.62
C PRO A 133 -11.62 17.87 -5.44
N PHE A 134 -12.73 17.85 -4.68
CA PHE A 134 -12.99 18.84 -3.61
C PHE A 134 -12.68 18.32 -2.22
N TRP A 135 -12.46 17.01 -2.06
CA TRP A 135 -12.09 16.38 -0.79
C TRP A 135 -11.23 15.15 -0.99
N ASP A 136 -10.40 14.89 -0.01
CA ASP A 136 -9.66 13.65 0.12
C ASP A 136 -10.53 12.53 0.73
N PRO A 137 -10.16 11.25 0.55
CA PRO A 137 -10.81 10.15 1.24
C PRO A 137 -10.70 10.31 2.76
N ASP A 138 -11.82 10.15 3.46
CA ASP A 138 -11.87 10.14 4.92
C ASP A 138 -11.50 8.75 5.45
N TYR A 139 -10.19 8.45 5.63
CA TYR A 139 -9.72 7.17 6.16
C TYR A 139 -9.97 7.02 7.68
N TYR A 140 -11.14 7.42 8.14
CA TYR A 140 -11.62 7.28 9.51
C TYR A 140 -13.13 6.95 9.54
N ASP A 141 -13.68 6.64 10.71
CA ASP A 141 -15.11 6.46 10.89
C ASP A 141 -15.75 7.80 11.22
N GLY A 142 -16.48 8.34 10.26
CA GLY A 142 -17.03 9.70 10.31
C GLY A 142 -18.49 9.76 9.80
N PRO A 143 -19.01 10.98 9.63
CA PRO A 143 -20.40 11.19 9.20
C PRO A 143 -20.69 10.66 7.79
N ASN A 144 -19.65 10.55 6.96
CA ASN A 144 -19.76 10.10 5.57
C ASN A 144 -19.52 8.59 5.39
N GLY A 145 -19.35 7.84 6.48
CA GLY A 145 -19.13 6.41 6.44
C GLY A 145 -18.05 5.93 7.42
N LYS A 146 -17.98 4.62 7.61
CA LYS A 146 -17.04 4.00 8.56
C LYS A 146 -15.86 3.37 7.80
N VAL A 147 -15.06 4.20 7.14
CA VAL A 147 -13.98 3.75 6.24
C VAL A 147 -12.84 3.07 7.01
N SER A 148 -12.54 3.52 8.22
CA SER A 148 -11.56 2.83 9.07
C SER A 148 -12.02 1.42 9.45
N THR A 149 -13.30 1.24 9.77
CA THR A 149 -13.92 -0.09 10.02
C THR A 149 -13.98 -0.91 8.74
N LEU A 150 -14.36 -0.32 7.61
CA LEU A 150 -14.36 -0.99 6.30
C LEU A 150 -13.02 -1.65 6.00
N ILE A 151 -11.92 -0.90 6.13
CA ILE A 151 -10.57 -1.37 5.74
C ILE A 151 -9.92 -2.18 6.86
N GLY A 152 -9.95 -1.67 8.09
CA GLY A 152 -9.24 -2.27 9.23
C GLY A 152 -9.88 -3.54 9.78
N SER A 153 -11.16 -3.74 9.49
CA SER A 153 -11.92 -4.89 10.00
C SER A 153 -12.58 -5.70 8.89
N GLU A 154 -13.55 -5.15 8.16
CA GLU A 154 -14.37 -5.92 7.22
C GLU A 154 -13.55 -6.46 6.04
N LEU A 155 -12.76 -5.61 5.36
CA LEU A 155 -11.90 -6.03 4.27
C LEU A 155 -10.90 -7.11 4.72
N VAL A 156 -10.29 -6.95 5.90
CA VAL A 156 -9.40 -7.96 6.46
C VAL A 156 -10.10 -9.31 6.60
N GLN A 157 -11.34 -9.34 7.10
CA GLN A 157 -12.12 -10.57 7.23
C GLN A 157 -12.47 -11.17 5.86
N VAL A 158 -12.85 -10.34 4.90
CA VAL A 158 -13.14 -10.75 3.51
C VAL A 158 -11.90 -11.39 2.88
N ILE A 159 -10.75 -10.75 3.00
CA ILE A 159 -9.49 -11.27 2.43
C ILE A 159 -9.09 -12.59 3.13
N LYS A 160 -9.20 -12.67 4.45
CA LYS A 160 -8.93 -13.91 5.20
C LYS A 160 -9.86 -15.05 4.83
N SER A 161 -11.13 -14.76 4.47
CA SER A 161 -12.11 -15.79 4.12
C SER A 161 -12.00 -16.26 2.67
N ARG A 162 -11.57 -15.39 1.76
CA ARG A 162 -11.52 -15.68 0.31
C ARG A 162 -10.17 -16.23 -0.15
N TYR A 163 -9.08 -15.91 0.59
CA TYR A 163 -7.73 -16.20 0.14
C TYR A 163 -6.89 -16.88 1.23
N ARG A 164 -5.88 -17.60 0.81
CA ARG A 164 -4.94 -18.29 1.70
C ARG A 164 -3.93 -17.30 2.27
N THR A 165 -4.29 -16.69 3.39
CA THR A 165 -3.48 -15.69 4.07
C THR A 165 -2.81 -16.26 5.33
N LEU A 166 -1.60 -15.79 5.64
CA LEU A 166 -1.07 -15.88 7.00
C LEU A 166 -1.89 -14.93 7.88
N HIS A 167 -2.32 -15.38 9.05
CA HIS A 167 -3.32 -14.64 9.84
C HIS A 167 -2.70 -13.72 10.88
N GLU A 168 -1.44 -13.94 11.24
CA GLU A 168 -0.75 -13.19 12.28
C GLU A 168 -0.40 -11.76 11.79
N PRO A 169 -0.50 -10.76 12.68
CA PRO A 169 -0.35 -9.35 12.30
C PRO A 169 1.00 -8.98 11.66
N GLN A 170 2.08 -9.70 11.98
CA GLN A 170 3.40 -9.47 11.39
C GLN A 170 3.49 -9.83 9.91
N PHE A 171 2.49 -10.52 9.36
CA PHE A 171 2.35 -10.83 7.94
C PHE A 171 1.35 -9.93 7.22
N TRP A 172 0.90 -8.85 7.87
CA TRP A 172 0.00 -7.88 7.30
C TRP A 172 0.62 -6.50 7.32
N ALA A 173 0.78 -5.94 6.12
CA ALA A 173 1.23 -4.58 5.92
C ALA A 173 0.09 -3.70 5.40
N ILE A 174 0.09 -2.43 5.79
CA ILE A 174 -0.79 -1.40 5.25
C ILE A 174 0.04 -0.16 4.92
N GLY A 175 -0.12 0.39 3.74
CA GLY A 175 0.57 1.60 3.31
C GLY A 175 -0.21 2.34 2.24
N GLY A 176 0.33 3.45 1.79
CA GLY A 176 -0.30 4.24 0.73
C GLY A 176 0.44 5.54 0.44
N ASN A 177 -0.11 6.32 -0.47
CA ASN A 177 0.44 7.59 -0.90
C ASN A 177 -0.45 8.77 -0.51
N SER A 178 0.15 9.91 -0.17
CA SER A 178 -0.58 11.13 0.17
C SER A 178 -1.64 10.90 1.27
N SER A 179 -2.92 11.15 1.02
CA SER A 179 -4.02 10.83 1.94
C SER A 179 -4.06 9.35 2.32
N GLY A 180 -3.71 8.43 1.41
CA GLY A 180 -3.56 7.00 1.71
C GLY A 180 -2.40 6.71 2.64
N GLY A 181 -1.33 7.49 2.59
CA GLY A 181 -0.22 7.41 3.54
C GLY A 181 -0.64 7.81 4.96
N TRP A 182 -1.44 8.87 5.10
CA TRP A 182 -2.11 9.21 6.36
C TRP A 182 -3.07 8.11 6.80
N GLY A 183 -3.93 7.65 5.90
CA GLY A 183 -4.93 6.61 6.16
C GLY A 183 -4.29 5.31 6.65
N ALA A 184 -3.15 4.93 6.09
CA ALA A 184 -2.42 3.73 6.49
C ALA A 184 -1.99 3.77 7.96
N PHE A 185 -1.50 4.93 8.44
CA PHE A 185 -1.15 5.09 9.84
C PHE A 185 -2.39 5.30 10.70
N ASN A 186 -3.41 6.05 10.23
CA ASN A 186 -4.65 6.23 10.99
C ASN A 186 -5.38 4.91 11.24
N ILE A 187 -5.43 4.01 10.26
CA ILE A 187 -6.04 2.68 10.38
C ILE A 187 -5.08 1.71 11.08
N GLY A 188 -3.83 1.62 10.63
CA GLY A 188 -2.89 0.62 11.14
C GLY A 188 -2.63 0.74 12.65
N LEU A 189 -2.55 1.96 13.16
CA LEU A 189 -2.38 2.22 14.60
C LEU A 189 -3.63 1.90 15.42
N ARG A 190 -4.83 1.92 14.83
CA ARG A 190 -6.11 1.52 15.48
C ARG A 190 -6.36 0.02 15.47
N TYR A 191 -5.79 -0.67 14.48
CA TYR A 191 -5.94 -2.11 14.30
C TYR A 191 -4.60 -2.86 14.42
N PRO A 192 -3.84 -2.69 15.54
CA PRO A 192 -2.53 -3.31 15.72
C PRO A 192 -2.58 -4.84 15.80
N GLN A 193 -3.77 -5.40 16.03
CA GLN A 193 -4.05 -6.84 15.96
C GLN A 193 -4.18 -7.36 14.52
N GLN A 194 -4.25 -6.45 13.52
CA GLN A 194 -4.31 -6.79 12.10
C GLN A 194 -3.02 -6.44 11.37
N PHE A 195 -2.43 -5.26 11.67
CA PHE A 195 -1.29 -4.72 10.94
C PHE A 195 -0.12 -4.45 11.88
N ARG A 196 1.08 -4.92 11.50
CA ARG A 196 2.33 -4.63 12.21
C ARG A 196 3.32 -3.84 11.37
N ILE A 197 3.12 -3.79 10.06
CA ILE A 197 4.01 -3.10 9.13
C ILE A 197 3.21 -1.99 8.47
N LEU A 198 3.63 -0.75 8.69
CA LEU A 198 2.96 0.45 8.21
C LEU A 198 3.91 1.23 7.31
N PHE A 199 3.42 1.78 6.19
CA PHE A 199 4.27 2.63 5.35
C PHE A 199 3.50 3.77 4.70
N SER A 200 4.22 4.85 4.39
CA SER A 200 3.66 6.07 3.82
C SER A 200 4.62 6.71 2.83
N HIS A 201 4.10 7.02 1.65
CA HIS A 201 4.76 7.86 0.65
C HIS A 201 4.15 9.26 0.71
N THR A 202 4.97 10.27 0.99
CA THR A 202 4.55 11.68 1.00
C THR A 202 3.24 11.94 1.75
N GLY A 203 3.04 11.26 2.89
CA GLY A 203 1.83 11.40 3.70
C GLY A 203 1.86 12.63 4.62
N TYR A 204 0.74 12.85 5.30
CA TYR A 204 0.62 13.79 6.40
C TYR A 204 0.09 13.06 7.64
N PHE A 205 0.28 13.62 8.84
CA PHE A 205 -0.03 12.92 10.08
C PHE A 205 -0.79 13.76 11.10
N VAL A 206 -1.29 14.91 10.65
CA VAL A 206 -2.27 15.76 11.35
C VAL A 206 -3.39 16.04 10.36
N ASP A 207 -4.62 15.79 10.78
CA ASP A 207 -5.82 15.98 9.97
C ASP A 207 -6.80 16.97 10.60
N ASN A 208 -7.53 17.67 9.74
CA ASN A 208 -8.49 18.70 10.17
C ASN A 208 -9.75 18.10 10.83
N SER A 209 -10.00 16.79 10.69
CA SER A 209 -11.11 16.09 11.34
C SER A 209 -10.92 15.89 12.84
N GLY A 210 -9.72 16.21 13.35
CA GLY A 210 -9.47 16.24 14.79
C GLY A 210 -8.23 15.44 15.24
N PRO A 211 -7.84 15.63 16.51
CA PRO A 211 -6.67 14.96 17.07
C PRO A 211 -6.81 13.43 17.08
N GLU A 212 -8.03 12.92 17.22
CA GLU A 212 -8.32 11.49 17.16
C GLU A 212 -8.03 10.88 15.79
N ASN A 213 -8.05 11.65 14.71
CA ASN A 213 -7.73 11.22 13.36
C ASN A 213 -6.34 11.67 12.89
N SER A 214 -5.55 12.17 13.83
CA SER A 214 -4.19 12.68 13.59
C SER A 214 -3.15 11.72 14.19
N PRO A 215 -2.57 10.78 13.42
CA PRO A 215 -1.59 9.80 13.90
C PRO A 215 -0.47 10.40 14.76
N LEU A 216 0.03 11.58 14.38
CA LEU A 216 1.05 12.30 15.15
C LEU A 216 0.58 12.61 16.58
N LEU A 217 -0.72 12.87 16.78
CA LEU A 217 -1.26 13.29 18.07
C LEU A 217 -1.72 12.11 18.92
N PHE A 218 -2.29 11.05 18.33
CA PHE A 218 -2.80 9.92 19.11
C PHE A 218 -1.83 8.74 19.26
N VAL A 219 -0.73 8.68 18.51
CA VAL A 219 0.25 7.57 18.63
C VAL A 219 0.80 7.42 20.05
N HIS A 220 0.83 8.51 20.81
CA HIS A 220 1.25 8.52 22.23
C HIS A 220 0.32 7.70 23.13
N THR A 221 -0.96 7.55 22.78
CA THR A 221 -1.95 6.84 23.58
C THR A 221 -1.88 5.32 23.41
N ILE A 222 -1.17 4.84 22.38
CA ILE A 222 -1.02 3.42 22.11
C ILE A 222 -0.08 2.79 23.14
N PRO A 223 -0.46 1.66 23.79
CA PRO A 223 0.39 1.00 24.77
C PRO A 223 1.78 0.64 24.23
N ASN A 224 2.82 0.82 25.02
CA ASN A 224 4.22 0.56 24.63
C ASN A 224 4.42 -0.86 24.08
N LYS A 225 3.78 -1.87 24.69
CA LYS A 225 3.82 -3.27 24.22
C LYS A 225 3.34 -3.42 22.77
N GLN A 226 2.37 -2.61 22.35
CA GLN A 226 1.87 -2.63 20.96
C GLN A 226 2.81 -1.84 20.04
N ARG A 227 3.25 -0.64 20.47
CA ARG A 227 4.16 0.20 19.68
C ARG A 227 5.48 -0.49 19.35
N SER A 228 6.08 -1.17 20.32
CA SER A 228 7.38 -1.86 20.13
C SER A 228 7.33 -2.98 19.08
N GLN A 229 6.14 -3.46 18.75
CA GLN A 229 5.94 -4.50 17.74
C GLN A 229 5.71 -3.93 16.33
N LEU A 230 5.48 -2.63 16.21
CA LEU A 230 5.28 -1.96 14.92
C LEU A 230 6.59 -1.82 14.16
N ARG A 231 6.48 -1.83 12.85
CA ARG A 231 7.55 -1.53 11.89
C ARG A 231 7.02 -0.49 10.92
N ALA A 232 7.74 0.60 10.76
CA ALA A 232 7.28 1.69 9.93
C ALA A 232 8.30 2.05 8.84
N TYR A 233 7.82 2.37 7.65
CA TYR A 233 8.60 3.00 6.59
C TYR A 233 7.92 4.30 6.17
N LEU A 234 8.72 5.34 6.03
CA LEU A 234 8.24 6.67 5.68
C LEU A 234 9.14 7.25 4.59
N ASP A 235 8.57 7.86 3.58
CA ASP A 235 9.34 8.70 2.68
C ASP A 235 8.63 10.01 2.34
N ALA A 236 9.41 10.98 1.87
CA ALA A 236 8.93 12.24 1.35
C ALA A 236 9.90 12.78 0.29
N GLY A 237 9.37 13.54 -0.65
CA GLY A 237 10.16 14.25 -1.64
C GLY A 237 10.82 15.50 -1.06
N ASP A 238 12.02 15.84 -1.54
CA ASP A 238 12.75 17.04 -1.13
C ASP A 238 12.15 18.34 -1.70
N GLU A 239 11.40 18.25 -2.80
CA GLU A 239 10.67 19.36 -3.40
C GLU A 239 9.28 19.56 -2.78
N ASP A 240 8.88 18.71 -1.84
CA ASP A 240 7.55 18.65 -1.24
C ASP A 240 7.56 19.13 0.23
N ALA A 241 7.92 20.39 0.44
CA ALA A 241 8.26 20.95 1.76
C ALA A 241 7.24 20.65 2.86
N LYS A 242 5.92 20.75 2.56
CA LYS A 242 4.85 20.50 3.53
C LYS A 242 4.84 19.04 4.01
N TYR A 243 4.87 18.10 3.09
CA TYR A 243 4.83 16.67 3.38
C TYR A 243 6.16 16.18 3.96
N LEU A 244 7.28 16.73 3.48
CA LEU A 244 8.61 16.45 4.03
C LEU A 244 8.69 16.83 5.53
N GLN A 245 8.22 18.03 5.90
CA GLN A 245 8.20 18.45 7.30
C GLN A 245 7.27 17.60 8.16
N ALA A 246 6.07 17.29 7.65
CA ALA A 246 5.12 16.42 8.34
C ALA A 246 5.72 15.03 8.59
N THR A 247 6.35 14.44 7.57
CA THR A 247 6.98 13.12 7.64
C THR A 247 8.18 13.12 8.59
N LYS A 248 9.05 14.14 8.53
CA LYS A 248 10.16 14.31 9.48
C LYS A 248 9.69 14.35 10.92
N LYS A 249 8.67 15.17 11.21
CA LYS A 249 8.12 15.30 12.55
C LYS A 249 7.54 13.98 13.06
N PHE A 250 6.83 13.26 12.20
CA PHE A 250 6.24 11.97 12.58
C PHE A 250 7.31 10.89 12.79
N HIS A 251 8.31 10.80 11.91
CA HIS A 251 9.49 9.95 12.08
C HIS A 251 10.17 10.18 13.45
N GLN A 252 10.43 11.45 13.81
CA GLN A 252 11.03 11.80 15.09
C GLN A 252 10.16 11.33 16.27
N THR A 253 8.84 11.53 16.16
CA THR A 253 7.87 11.08 17.19
C THR A 253 7.88 9.57 17.33
N LEU A 254 7.84 8.81 16.22
CA LEU A 254 7.91 7.35 16.24
C LEU A 254 9.21 6.86 16.91
N SER A 255 10.35 7.49 16.57
CA SER A 255 11.65 7.16 17.13
C SER A 255 11.71 7.41 18.64
N GLN A 256 11.21 8.57 19.11
CA GLN A 256 11.12 8.91 20.53
C GLN A 256 10.23 7.92 21.31
N LEU A 257 9.21 7.38 20.67
CA LEU A 257 8.29 6.40 21.24
C LEU A 257 8.76 4.94 21.12
N GLY A 258 9.99 4.71 20.62
CA GLY A 258 10.56 3.37 20.47
C GLY A 258 9.96 2.51 19.36
N VAL A 259 9.26 3.13 18.40
CA VAL A 259 8.77 2.44 17.21
C VAL A 259 9.92 2.32 16.20
N ALA A 260 10.26 1.09 15.82
CA ALA A 260 11.25 0.86 14.78
C ALA A 260 10.75 1.41 13.43
N ASN A 261 11.47 2.39 12.88
CA ASN A 261 11.06 3.04 11.66
C ASN A 261 12.26 3.43 10.78
N ASP A 262 12.06 3.40 9.47
CA ASP A 262 13.00 3.87 8.44
C ASP A 262 12.39 5.09 7.75
N PHE A 263 13.19 6.15 7.58
CA PHE A 263 12.77 7.37 6.93
C PHE A 263 13.72 7.72 5.80
N ARG A 264 13.18 7.97 4.62
CA ARG A 264 13.92 8.31 3.40
C ARG A 264 13.46 9.65 2.84
N ILE A 265 14.40 10.35 2.21
CA ILE A 265 14.12 11.56 1.45
C ILE A 265 14.62 11.30 0.03
N TYR A 266 13.74 11.53 -0.93
CA TYR A 266 14.04 11.31 -2.35
C TYR A 266 13.83 12.60 -3.15
N PRO A 267 14.45 12.74 -4.31
CA PRO A 267 14.18 13.86 -5.20
C PRO A 267 12.72 13.90 -5.64
N GLY A 268 12.09 15.08 -5.62
CA GLY A 268 10.72 15.33 -6.11
C GLY A 268 9.66 15.33 -5.03
N GLY A 269 8.55 14.64 -5.26
CA GLY A 269 7.37 14.60 -4.36
C GLY A 269 6.04 14.72 -5.09
N HIS A 270 5.04 15.42 -4.51
CA HIS A 270 3.78 15.72 -5.22
C HIS A 270 4.04 16.61 -6.44
N GLY A 271 3.24 16.45 -7.48
CA GLY A 271 3.32 17.26 -8.69
C GLY A 271 2.57 16.62 -9.86
N ILE A 272 2.53 17.34 -10.98
CA ILE A 272 1.76 16.95 -12.17
C ILE A 272 2.67 16.49 -13.31
N VAL A 273 3.87 17.05 -13.40
CA VAL A 273 4.81 16.84 -14.52
C VAL A 273 6.21 16.66 -13.98
N GLY A 274 6.91 15.65 -14.46
CA GLY A 274 8.31 15.40 -14.15
C GLY A 274 8.61 13.97 -13.75
N GLN A 275 9.84 13.57 -13.96
CA GLN A 275 10.28 12.19 -13.73
C GLN A 275 10.24 11.74 -12.26
N ASN A 276 10.19 12.67 -11.31
CA ASN A 276 10.25 12.40 -9.89
C ASN A 276 9.06 12.99 -9.14
N VAL A 277 7.94 13.27 -9.80
CA VAL A 277 6.77 13.86 -9.14
C VAL A 277 5.50 13.05 -9.39
N GLY A 278 4.55 13.17 -8.47
CA GLY A 278 3.26 12.51 -8.57
C GLY A 278 3.40 10.98 -8.67
N TRP A 279 2.73 10.38 -9.64
CA TRP A 279 2.75 8.93 -9.83
C TRP A 279 4.11 8.39 -10.28
N ASN A 280 4.97 9.19 -10.95
CA ASN A 280 6.34 8.82 -11.23
C ASN A 280 7.18 8.64 -9.96
N TYR A 281 6.99 9.53 -8.98
CA TYR A 281 7.58 9.40 -7.66
C TYR A 281 7.09 8.12 -6.96
N TRP A 282 5.79 7.93 -6.87
CA TRP A 282 5.20 6.79 -6.16
C TRP A 282 5.50 5.46 -6.83
N HIS A 283 5.51 5.39 -8.17
CA HIS A 283 5.93 4.19 -8.91
C HIS A 283 7.35 3.75 -8.51
N LYS A 284 8.31 4.68 -8.53
CA LYS A 284 9.71 4.39 -8.16
C LYS A 284 9.83 3.92 -6.71
N HIS A 285 9.22 4.65 -5.79
CA HIS A 285 9.41 4.43 -4.37
C HIS A 285 8.48 3.38 -3.78
N LEU A 286 7.46 2.93 -4.52
CA LEU A 286 6.71 1.73 -4.18
C LEU A 286 7.62 0.49 -4.15
N PHE A 287 8.63 0.42 -5.04
CA PHE A 287 9.65 -0.62 -4.99
C PHE A 287 10.45 -0.59 -3.68
N ASP A 288 10.81 0.60 -3.20
CA ASP A 288 11.59 0.77 -1.97
C ASP A 288 10.78 0.36 -0.74
N SER A 289 9.55 0.87 -0.59
CA SER A 289 8.67 0.53 0.53
C SER A 289 8.29 -0.95 0.56
N LEU A 290 7.97 -1.55 -0.58
CA LEU A 290 7.66 -2.97 -0.65
C LEU A 290 8.89 -3.85 -0.43
N SER A 291 10.10 -3.39 -0.76
CA SER A 291 11.35 -4.06 -0.38
C SER A 291 11.55 -4.05 1.14
N TYR A 292 11.24 -2.92 1.81
CA TYR A 292 11.22 -2.85 3.27
C TYR A 292 10.21 -3.83 3.86
N VAL A 293 8.96 -3.83 3.37
CA VAL A 293 7.92 -4.78 3.79
C VAL A 293 8.39 -6.23 3.60
N GLY A 294 8.99 -6.54 2.46
CA GLY A 294 9.55 -7.86 2.16
C GLY A 294 10.61 -8.30 3.15
N THR A 295 11.47 -7.38 3.58
CA THR A 295 12.47 -7.66 4.63
C THR A 295 11.79 -8.03 5.95
N GLN A 296 10.74 -7.30 6.36
CA GLN A 296 10.01 -7.59 7.59
C GLN A 296 9.27 -8.94 7.50
N PHE A 297 8.67 -9.25 6.37
CA PHE A 297 8.02 -10.55 6.14
C PHE A 297 9.03 -11.70 6.21
N LYS A 298 10.21 -11.57 5.59
CA LYS A 298 11.26 -12.60 5.64
C LYS A 298 11.73 -12.87 7.06
N VAL A 299 11.97 -11.83 7.85
CA VAL A 299 12.34 -11.95 9.27
C VAL A 299 11.25 -12.68 10.05
N SER A 300 9.97 -12.34 9.82
CA SER A 300 8.83 -12.98 10.49
C SER A 300 8.66 -14.44 10.08
N LEU A 301 8.86 -14.79 8.81
CA LEU A 301 8.80 -16.16 8.30
C LEU A 301 9.90 -17.03 8.95
N GLN A 302 11.13 -16.53 9.07
CA GLN A 302 12.23 -17.25 9.71
C GLN A 302 12.01 -17.50 11.20
N GLN A 303 11.25 -16.64 11.88
CA GLN A 303 10.94 -16.76 13.30
C GLN A 303 9.73 -17.66 13.59
N SER A 304 8.92 -17.97 12.58
CA SER A 304 7.70 -18.78 12.75
C SER A 304 8.03 -20.28 12.92
N PRO A 305 7.42 -20.97 13.90
CA PRO A 305 7.70 -22.39 14.18
C PRO A 305 7.37 -23.36 13.04
N THR A 306 6.53 -22.95 12.10
CA THR A 306 6.08 -23.75 10.96
C THR A 306 7.18 -24.01 9.93
N ASP A 307 8.21 -23.18 9.87
CA ASP A 307 9.31 -23.35 8.89
C ASP A 307 10.48 -24.18 9.47
N ARG A 308 10.42 -24.60 10.74
CA ARG A 308 11.43 -25.50 11.36
C ARG A 308 11.23 -26.97 10.99
N ARG A 309 10.25 -27.32 10.16
CA ARG A 309 10.02 -28.67 9.66
C ARG A 309 10.51 -28.81 8.23
N SER A 310 11.80 -28.62 8.01
CA SER A 310 12.60 -29.30 6.98
C SER A 310 14.08 -28.91 7.10
N PRO A 311 14.82 -29.59 7.96
CA PRO A 311 16.10 -30.10 7.51
C PRO A 311 16.11 -31.62 7.66
N ASP A 312 16.52 -32.29 6.60
CA ASP A 312 17.05 -33.65 6.65
C ASP A 312 16.13 -34.77 7.15
N GLN A 313 15.25 -35.26 6.30
CA GLN A 313 15.15 -36.71 6.21
C GLN A 313 16.48 -37.23 5.60
N LYS A 314 17.48 -37.42 6.44
CA LYS A 314 18.60 -38.29 6.11
C LYS A 314 18.03 -39.65 5.76
N SER A 315 18.17 -40.03 4.51
CA SER A 315 17.90 -41.38 4.04
C SER A 315 18.49 -42.39 5.01
N PRO A 316 17.74 -43.44 5.41
CA PRO A 316 18.30 -44.48 6.25
C PRO A 316 19.49 -45.12 5.51
N LYS A 317 20.66 -45.15 6.15
CA LYS A 317 21.83 -45.87 5.65
C LYS A 317 21.41 -47.33 5.37
N PRO A 318 21.80 -47.92 4.24
CA PRO A 318 21.58 -49.35 4.00
C PRO A 318 22.28 -50.17 5.10
N MET A 319 21.51 -51.04 5.71
CA MET A 319 21.96 -51.99 6.74
C MET A 319 22.99 -52.92 6.09
N GLN A 320 24.26 -52.80 6.53
CA GLN A 320 25.31 -53.76 6.15
C GLN A 320 24.91 -55.15 6.69
N GLN A 321 24.69 -56.10 5.78
CA GLN A 321 24.55 -57.50 6.09
C GLN A 321 25.88 -58.01 6.68
N GLN A 322 25.87 -58.36 7.97
CA GLN A 322 26.97 -59.10 8.61
C GLN A 322 26.98 -60.54 8.07
N HIS A 323 28.01 -60.85 7.34
CA HIS A 323 28.37 -62.21 6.98
C HIS A 323 28.75 -62.96 8.25
N LYS A 324 28.00 -64.02 8.59
CA LYS A 324 28.41 -65.06 9.54
C LYS A 324 29.41 -66.00 8.90
N PRO A 325 30.56 -66.29 9.51
CA PRO A 325 31.42 -67.37 8.99
C PRO A 325 30.83 -68.74 9.34
N SER A 326 30.79 -69.60 8.33
CA SER A 326 30.47 -71.03 8.49
C SER A 326 31.65 -71.74 9.12
N HIS A 327 31.45 -72.35 10.32
CA HIS A 327 32.34 -73.37 10.82
C HIS A 327 31.93 -74.70 10.23
N GLN A 328 32.87 -75.29 9.47
CA GLN A 328 32.92 -76.72 9.22
C GLN A 328 33.76 -77.36 10.33
N GLY A 329 33.26 -78.49 10.86
CA GLY A 329 33.90 -79.40 11.74
C GLY A 329 32.99 -80.57 11.99
#